data_ce22e302553a06fe2981a55b0af0f15d
#
_entry.id   ce22e302553a06fe2981a55b0af0f15d
#
_cell.length_a   1.000
_cell.length_b   1.000
_cell.length_c   1.000
_cell.angle_alpha   90.00
_cell.angle_beta   90.00
_cell.angle_gamma   90.00
#
_symmetry.space_group_name_H-M   'P 1'
#
loop_
_entity.id
_entity.type
_entity.pdbx_description
1 polymer ?
#
loop_
_entity_poly.entity_id
_entity_poly.type
_entity_poly.pdbx_seq_one_letter_code
_entity_poly.pdbx_strand_id
1 'polypeptide(L)'
;SQGTDVWLGNAQALIKNNIVPFKEVIGCRDDIMVYLMYNGVEPLKAFKIMEFVRKGKASKDPETWKKHVETMEKAGIEPWFIDSCRKIKYMFPKAHAAAYVISAFRIAYYKVHYPAIYYATYFSTRLDDFEITTMMKGYASIKSRIIEINNKGYDITNKETSLLETLKLSLEATARGIIFGNLDLMKSDAKNFQIADDGITLIPPFRVIDGLGGTVAQSIQKKKKKHDFISI
;
A
#
# COMPACT_ATOMS: atom_id res chain seq x y z
N SER A 1 -1.61 4.29 9.34
CA SER A 1 -1.21 5.68 9.58
C SER A 1 -0.08 5.77 10.60
N GLN A 2 1.10 5.27 10.21
CA GLN A 2 2.30 5.40 11.02
C GLN A 2 2.60 6.89 11.28
N GLY A 3 3.03 7.21 12.52
CA GLY A 3 3.40 8.57 12.90
C GLY A 3 2.25 9.55 13.10
N THR A 4 1.00 9.10 13.04
CA THR A 4 -0.19 9.95 13.27
C THR A 4 -0.78 9.84 14.67
N ASP A 5 -0.33 8.85 15.46
CA ASP A 5 -0.76 8.53 16.82
C ASP A 5 -2.29 8.35 16.97
N VAL A 6 -2.92 7.85 15.93
CA VAL A 6 -4.34 7.47 15.93
C VAL A 6 -4.53 6.05 16.46
N TRP A 7 -3.63 5.11 16.09
CA TRP A 7 -3.73 3.71 16.45
C TRP A 7 -2.79 3.31 17.58
N LEU A 8 -1.47 3.34 17.35
CA LEU A 8 -0.47 2.94 18.34
C LEU A 8 -0.50 3.86 19.57
N GLY A 9 -0.59 3.26 20.77
CA GLY A 9 -0.65 4.00 22.03
C GLY A 9 -1.95 4.79 22.26
N ASN A 10 -2.88 4.76 21.32
CA ASN A 10 -4.17 5.45 21.37
C ASN A 10 -5.32 4.45 21.23
N ALA A 11 -6.00 4.35 20.09
CA ALA A 11 -7.14 3.45 19.88
C ALA A 11 -6.81 1.99 20.26
N GLN A 12 -5.65 1.49 19.87
CA GLN A 12 -5.17 0.15 20.25
C GLN A 12 -5.13 -0.06 21.77
N ALA A 13 -4.61 0.91 22.50
CA ALA A 13 -4.52 0.82 23.97
C ALA A 13 -5.90 0.85 24.63
N LEU A 14 -6.82 1.69 24.14
CA LEU A 14 -8.20 1.76 24.62
C LEU A 14 -8.92 0.43 24.45
N ILE A 15 -8.78 -0.22 23.29
CA ILE A 15 -9.39 -1.52 23.01
C ILE A 15 -8.76 -2.61 23.88
N LYS A 16 -7.42 -2.67 23.93
CA LYS A 16 -6.69 -3.69 24.70
C LYS A 16 -7.01 -3.66 26.18
N ASN A 17 -7.23 -2.47 26.73
CA ASN A 17 -7.58 -2.26 28.13
C ASN A 17 -9.08 -2.32 28.42
N ASN A 18 -9.91 -2.71 27.43
CA ASN A 18 -11.37 -2.79 27.53
C ASN A 18 -12.04 -1.47 27.99
N ILE A 19 -11.43 -0.33 27.65
CA ILE A 19 -12.00 0.99 27.99
C ILE A 19 -13.12 1.32 26.99
N VAL A 20 -12.88 1.04 25.68
CA VAL A 20 -13.81 1.33 24.60
C VAL A 20 -13.77 0.19 23.56
N PRO A 21 -14.90 -0.26 23.03
CA PRO A 21 -14.92 -1.26 21.97
C PRO A 21 -14.42 -0.66 20.64
N PHE A 22 -13.94 -1.51 19.74
CA PHE A 22 -13.40 -1.10 18.44
C PHE A 22 -14.31 -0.15 17.64
N LYS A 23 -15.65 -0.37 17.69
CA LYS A 23 -16.63 0.46 16.97
C LYS A 23 -16.76 1.89 17.46
N GLU A 24 -16.25 2.20 18.66
CA GLU A 24 -16.42 3.51 19.32
C GLU A 24 -15.13 4.33 19.39
N VAL A 25 -13.96 3.73 19.05
CA VAL A 25 -12.70 4.47 19.01
C VAL A 25 -12.67 5.50 17.87
N ILE A 26 -11.88 6.55 18.05
CA ILE A 26 -11.67 7.56 17.01
C ILE A 26 -10.81 6.96 15.89
N GLY A 27 -11.38 6.74 14.72
CA GLY A 27 -10.71 6.21 13.54
C GLY A 27 -10.48 7.23 12.43
N CYS A 28 -11.33 8.26 12.34
CA CYS A 28 -11.24 9.33 11.35
C CYS A 28 -11.70 10.67 11.93
N ARG A 29 -11.41 11.77 11.23
CA ARG A 29 -11.79 13.11 11.74
C ARG A 29 -13.31 13.28 11.90
N ASP A 30 -14.07 12.61 11.05
CA ASP A 30 -15.53 12.68 11.08
C ASP A 30 -16.10 12.08 12.38
N ASP A 31 -15.45 11.06 12.94
CA ASP A 31 -15.84 10.44 14.21
C ASP A 31 -15.76 11.45 15.35
N ILE A 32 -14.76 12.34 15.35
CA ILE A 32 -14.62 13.39 16.37
C ILE A 32 -15.82 14.32 16.30
N MET A 33 -16.14 14.84 15.13
CA MET A 33 -17.23 15.78 14.95
C MET A 33 -18.57 15.15 15.34
N VAL A 34 -18.84 13.94 14.83
CA VAL A 34 -20.09 13.22 15.07
C VAL A 34 -20.27 12.89 16.56
N TYR A 35 -19.24 12.37 17.22
CA TYR A 35 -19.29 12.07 18.65
C TYR A 35 -19.59 13.30 19.49
N LEU A 36 -18.92 14.42 19.22
CA LEU A 36 -19.15 15.68 19.93
C LEU A 36 -20.57 16.21 19.74
N MET A 37 -21.10 16.15 18.50
CA MET A 37 -22.45 16.58 18.21
C MET A 37 -23.51 15.72 18.89
N TYR A 38 -23.34 14.39 18.92
CA TYR A 38 -24.24 13.46 19.61
C TYR A 38 -24.25 13.67 21.14
N ASN A 39 -23.15 14.17 21.69
CA ASN A 39 -23.03 14.51 23.10
C ASN A 39 -23.35 15.99 23.41
N GLY A 40 -24.06 16.67 22.52
CA GLY A 40 -24.63 18.01 22.78
C GLY A 40 -23.69 19.19 22.54
N VAL A 41 -22.51 18.95 21.96
CA VAL A 41 -21.64 20.08 21.51
C VAL A 41 -22.24 20.72 20.27
N GLU A 42 -22.35 22.03 20.28
CA GLU A 42 -22.87 22.82 19.16
C GLU A 42 -22.05 22.52 17.87
N PRO A 43 -22.72 22.32 16.69
CA PRO A 43 -22.07 21.85 15.46
C PRO A 43 -20.83 22.63 15.02
N LEU A 44 -20.87 23.97 15.10
CA LEU A 44 -19.73 24.80 14.71
C LEU A 44 -18.55 24.63 15.68
N LYS A 45 -18.83 24.46 16.98
CA LYS A 45 -17.79 24.17 17.99
C LYS A 45 -17.20 22.78 17.78
N ALA A 46 -18.05 21.77 17.53
CA ALA A 46 -17.61 20.40 17.21
C ALA A 46 -16.71 20.38 15.97
N PHE A 47 -17.07 21.12 14.91
CA PHE A 47 -16.25 21.28 13.72
C PHE A 47 -14.89 21.94 14.03
N LYS A 48 -14.86 23.01 14.82
CA LYS A 48 -13.61 23.69 15.21
C LYS A 48 -12.68 22.78 16.01
N ILE A 49 -13.23 22.01 16.95
CA ILE A 49 -12.48 21.03 17.73
C ILE A 49 -11.91 19.95 16.80
N MET A 50 -12.73 19.37 15.92
CA MET A 50 -12.31 18.38 14.95
C MET A 50 -11.18 18.90 14.06
N GLU A 51 -11.33 20.11 13.49
CA GLU A 51 -10.30 20.74 12.64
C GLU A 51 -8.99 21.02 13.40
N PHE A 52 -9.08 21.33 14.67
CA PHE A 52 -7.93 21.55 15.55
C PHE A 52 -7.18 20.23 15.80
N VAL A 53 -7.91 19.20 16.20
CA VAL A 53 -7.37 17.87 16.51
C VAL A 53 -6.76 17.22 15.27
N ARG A 54 -7.47 17.21 14.13
CA ARG A 54 -6.97 16.54 12.91
C ARG A 54 -5.65 17.11 12.37
N LYS A 55 -5.32 18.35 12.73
CA LYS A 55 -4.05 19.01 12.36
C LYS A 55 -2.93 18.80 13.40
N GLY A 56 -3.19 18.02 14.44
CA GLY A 56 -2.25 17.76 15.52
C GLY A 56 -1.93 18.98 16.36
N LYS A 57 -2.87 19.93 16.46
CA LYS A 57 -2.65 21.17 17.22
C LYS A 57 -2.83 21.02 18.72
N ALA A 58 -3.49 19.95 19.18
CA ALA A 58 -3.74 19.71 20.60
C ALA A 58 -2.45 19.65 21.44
N SER A 59 -1.35 19.18 20.86
CA SER A 59 -0.04 19.15 21.52
C SER A 59 0.83 20.39 21.26
N LYS A 60 0.47 21.24 20.27
CA LYS A 60 1.28 22.38 19.81
C LYS A 60 0.77 23.72 20.30
N ASP A 61 -0.51 23.82 20.64
CA ASP A 61 -1.19 25.04 21.09
C ASP A 61 -2.01 24.73 22.37
N PRO A 62 -1.34 24.70 23.55
CA PRO A 62 -1.98 24.35 24.81
C PRO A 62 -3.10 25.32 25.22
N GLU A 63 -2.97 26.60 24.90
CA GLU A 63 -3.94 27.64 25.27
C GLU A 63 -5.29 27.42 24.58
N THR A 64 -5.24 27.21 23.25
CA THR A 64 -6.45 26.90 22.48
C THR A 64 -7.01 25.53 22.85
N TRP A 65 -6.13 24.55 23.09
CA TRP A 65 -6.54 23.21 23.52
C TRP A 65 -7.32 23.25 24.83
N LYS A 66 -6.86 24.01 25.82
CA LYS A 66 -7.56 24.17 27.11
C LYS A 66 -9.00 24.65 26.90
N LYS A 67 -9.24 25.64 26.05
CA LYS A 67 -10.60 26.12 25.72
C LYS A 67 -11.48 25.04 25.08
N HIS A 68 -10.88 24.19 24.24
CA HIS A 68 -11.59 23.06 23.64
C HIS A 68 -11.93 22.00 24.69
N VAL A 69 -11.00 21.70 25.63
CA VAL A 69 -11.22 20.78 26.73
C VAL A 69 -12.37 21.27 27.62
N GLU A 70 -12.36 22.55 28.03
CA GLU A 70 -13.46 23.14 28.82
C GLU A 70 -14.82 23.02 28.12
N THR A 71 -14.85 23.16 26.80
CA THR A 71 -16.08 22.97 26.01
C THR A 71 -16.55 21.52 26.04
N MET A 72 -15.63 20.56 25.91
CA MET A 72 -15.93 19.14 25.96
C MET A 72 -16.36 18.68 27.34
N GLU A 73 -15.68 19.10 28.40
CA GLU A 73 -16.02 18.78 29.79
C GLU A 73 -17.40 19.32 30.17
N LYS A 74 -17.74 20.55 29.76
CA LYS A 74 -19.08 21.12 29.98
C LYS A 74 -20.20 20.33 29.28
N ALA A 75 -19.88 19.65 28.20
CA ALA A 75 -20.80 18.76 27.49
C ALA A 75 -20.79 17.33 28.04
N GLY A 76 -20.02 17.03 29.09
CA GLY A 76 -19.93 15.70 29.67
C GLY A 76 -19.17 14.68 28.82
N ILE A 77 -18.24 15.12 27.94
CA ILE A 77 -17.44 14.25 27.11
C ILE A 77 -16.49 13.42 27.98
N GLU A 78 -16.45 12.14 27.76
CA GLU A 78 -15.64 11.16 28.47
C GLU A 78 -14.13 11.50 28.43
N PRO A 79 -13.41 11.36 29.58
CA PRO A 79 -11.98 11.69 29.65
C PRO A 79 -11.10 10.92 28.63
N TRP A 80 -11.43 9.66 28.34
CA TRP A 80 -10.69 8.86 27.37
C TRP A 80 -10.73 9.47 25.97
N PHE A 81 -11.87 10.08 25.60
CA PHE A 81 -12.04 10.72 24.30
C PHE A 81 -11.17 11.97 24.18
N ILE A 82 -11.15 12.80 25.21
CA ILE A 82 -10.33 14.02 25.28
C ILE A 82 -8.84 13.65 25.22
N ASP A 83 -8.41 12.62 25.96
CA ASP A 83 -7.02 12.13 25.92
C ASP A 83 -6.66 11.54 24.57
N SER A 84 -7.57 10.79 23.94
CA SER A 84 -7.39 10.28 22.59
C SER A 84 -7.19 11.40 21.57
N CYS A 85 -8.03 12.43 21.60
CA CYS A 85 -7.90 13.63 20.76
C CYS A 85 -6.55 14.34 20.94
N ARG A 86 -6.06 14.43 22.19
CA ARG A 86 -4.78 15.09 22.52
C ARG A 86 -3.58 14.40 21.88
N LYS A 87 -3.62 13.07 21.76
CA LYS A 87 -2.54 12.25 21.21
C LYS A 87 -2.43 12.36 19.69
N ILE A 88 -3.51 12.68 18.99
CA ILE A 88 -3.58 12.67 17.52
C ILE A 88 -2.69 13.76 16.93
N LYS A 89 -1.79 13.36 16.03
CA LYS A 89 -0.92 14.26 15.28
C LYS A 89 -1.47 14.62 13.91
N TYR A 90 -2.20 13.70 13.29
CA TYR A 90 -2.87 13.93 12.01
C TYR A 90 -4.02 12.94 11.81
N MET A 91 -5.11 13.40 11.19
CA MET A 91 -6.26 12.55 10.86
C MET A 91 -6.80 12.80 9.47
N PHE A 92 -7.13 11.70 8.80
CA PHE A 92 -7.78 11.70 7.50
C PHE A 92 -9.31 11.70 7.62
N PRO A 93 -10.04 12.22 6.59
CA PRO A 93 -11.49 12.11 6.54
C PRO A 93 -11.95 10.67 6.27
N LYS A 94 -13.15 10.33 6.73
CA LYS A 94 -13.79 9.02 6.48
C LYS A 94 -13.90 8.71 4.98
N ALA A 95 -14.31 9.70 4.19
CA ALA A 95 -14.44 9.56 2.74
C ALA A 95 -13.12 9.16 2.06
N HIS A 96 -11.99 9.75 2.51
CA HIS A 96 -10.67 9.37 2.01
C HIS A 96 -10.34 7.90 2.32
N ALA A 97 -10.52 7.49 3.58
CA ALA A 97 -10.30 6.11 3.99
C ALA A 97 -11.20 5.12 3.22
N ALA A 98 -12.48 5.45 3.06
CA ALA A 98 -13.43 4.64 2.32
C ALA A 98 -13.03 4.48 0.84
N ALA A 99 -12.61 5.56 0.18
CA ALA A 99 -12.17 5.53 -1.22
C ALA A 99 -10.97 4.60 -1.42
N TYR A 100 -9.96 4.69 -0.54
CA TYR A 100 -8.78 3.81 -0.60
C TYR A 100 -9.12 2.36 -0.30
N VAL A 101 -9.97 2.10 0.69
CA VAL A 101 -10.39 0.73 1.03
C VAL A 101 -11.20 0.11 -0.11
N ILE A 102 -12.13 0.84 -0.73
CA ILE A 102 -12.87 0.36 -1.89
C ILE A 102 -11.92 0.01 -3.04
N SER A 103 -10.93 0.86 -3.33
CA SER A 103 -9.91 0.58 -4.35
C SER A 103 -9.09 -0.65 -4.01
N ALA A 104 -8.68 -0.80 -2.75
CA ALA A 104 -7.94 -1.97 -2.28
C ALA A 104 -8.76 -3.27 -2.44
N PHE A 105 -10.05 -3.25 -2.09
CA PHE A 105 -10.95 -4.41 -2.29
C PHE A 105 -11.12 -4.77 -3.77
N ARG A 106 -11.24 -3.77 -4.66
CA ARG A 106 -11.32 -4.02 -6.11
C ARG A 106 -10.07 -4.71 -6.64
N ILE A 107 -8.89 -4.26 -6.21
CA ILE A 107 -7.62 -4.87 -6.59
C ILE A 107 -7.49 -6.27 -5.98
N ALA A 108 -7.87 -6.44 -4.72
CA ALA A 108 -7.87 -7.74 -4.03
C ALA A 108 -8.78 -8.77 -4.74
N TYR A 109 -9.92 -8.34 -5.27
CA TYR A 109 -10.79 -9.19 -6.07
C TYR A 109 -10.06 -9.82 -7.26
N TYR A 110 -9.31 -9.02 -8.03
CA TYR A 110 -8.51 -9.53 -9.15
C TYR A 110 -7.40 -10.46 -8.66
N LYS A 111 -6.75 -10.13 -7.56
CA LYS A 111 -5.69 -10.96 -6.98
C LYS A 111 -6.20 -12.36 -6.56
N VAL A 112 -7.44 -12.44 -6.09
CA VAL A 112 -8.05 -13.70 -5.64
C VAL A 112 -8.60 -14.50 -6.82
N HIS A 113 -9.38 -13.86 -7.71
CA HIS A 113 -10.13 -14.54 -8.75
C HIS A 113 -9.40 -14.64 -10.10
N TYR A 114 -8.44 -13.73 -10.36
CA TYR A 114 -7.66 -13.65 -11.60
C TYR A 114 -6.18 -13.42 -11.31
N PRO A 115 -5.52 -14.31 -10.56
CA PRO A 115 -4.16 -14.07 -10.05
C PRO A 115 -3.14 -13.81 -11.15
N ALA A 116 -3.16 -14.57 -12.26
CA ALA A 116 -2.23 -14.36 -13.37
C ALA A 116 -2.34 -12.95 -13.96
N ILE A 117 -3.57 -12.43 -14.15
CA ILE A 117 -3.81 -11.07 -14.64
C ILE A 117 -3.31 -10.04 -13.64
N TYR A 118 -3.59 -10.24 -12.35
CA TYR A 118 -3.12 -9.35 -11.29
C TYR A 118 -1.59 -9.23 -11.28
N TYR A 119 -0.89 -10.37 -11.25
CA TYR A 119 0.56 -10.39 -11.20
C TYR A 119 1.19 -9.88 -12.50
N ALA A 120 0.68 -10.27 -13.67
CA ALA A 120 1.14 -9.75 -14.96
C ALA A 120 1.04 -8.22 -15.01
N THR A 121 -0.08 -7.66 -14.58
CA THR A 121 -0.30 -6.21 -14.52
C THR A 121 0.64 -5.52 -13.54
N TYR A 122 0.79 -6.06 -12.33
CA TYR A 122 1.69 -5.51 -11.32
C TYR A 122 3.14 -5.46 -11.82
N PHE A 123 3.67 -6.57 -12.29
CA PHE A 123 5.06 -6.65 -12.76
C PHE A 123 5.31 -5.80 -14.00
N SER A 124 4.31 -5.62 -14.87
CA SER A 124 4.40 -4.70 -16.02
C SER A 124 4.62 -3.25 -15.61
N THR A 125 4.21 -2.86 -14.41
CA THR A 125 4.43 -1.52 -13.85
C THR A 125 5.73 -1.38 -13.04
N ARG A 126 6.50 -2.48 -12.89
CA ARG A 126 7.70 -2.58 -12.03
C ARG A 126 8.91 -3.16 -12.77
N LEU A 127 9.01 -2.92 -14.07
CA LEU A 127 10.04 -3.54 -14.93
C LEU A 127 11.47 -3.15 -14.51
N ASP A 128 11.68 -1.93 -14.01
CA ASP A 128 13.00 -1.47 -13.57
C ASP A 128 13.44 -2.10 -12.24
N ASP A 129 12.49 -2.66 -11.49
CA ASP A 129 12.70 -3.37 -10.24
C ASP A 129 12.53 -4.90 -10.40
N PHE A 130 12.54 -5.41 -11.62
CA PHE A 130 12.37 -6.83 -11.93
C PHE A 130 13.70 -7.49 -12.26
N GLU A 131 14.18 -8.38 -11.39
CA GLU A 131 15.43 -9.13 -11.59
C GLU A 131 15.15 -10.48 -12.24
N ILE A 132 15.14 -10.49 -13.58
CA ILE A 132 14.74 -11.65 -14.40
C ILE A 132 15.52 -12.91 -14.07
N THR A 133 16.84 -12.81 -13.91
CA THR A 133 17.74 -13.95 -13.64
C THR A 133 17.45 -14.67 -12.31
N THR A 134 16.93 -13.95 -11.33
CA THR A 134 16.51 -14.49 -10.04
C THR A 134 15.09 -15.04 -10.10
N MET A 135 14.16 -14.27 -10.68
CA MET A 135 12.73 -14.59 -10.61
C MET A 135 12.35 -15.78 -11.47
N MET A 136 12.99 -15.94 -12.64
CA MET A 136 12.79 -17.12 -13.50
C MET A 136 13.24 -18.45 -12.88
N LYS A 137 14.16 -18.43 -11.92
CA LYS A 137 14.60 -19.63 -11.20
C LYS A 137 13.61 -20.09 -10.11
N GLY A 138 12.54 -19.33 -9.89
CA GLY A 138 11.44 -19.69 -9.02
C GLY A 138 11.68 -19.44 -7.53
N TYR A 139 10.82 -20.03 -6.71
CA TYR A 139 10.64 -19.75 -5.30
C TYR A 139 11.94 -19.75 -4.48
N ALA A 140 12.77 -20.77 -4.60
CA ALA A 140 13.99 -20.92 -3.79
C ALA A 140 15.00 -19.80 -4.08
N SER A 141 15.18 -19.45 -5.36
CA SER A 141 16.08 -18.38 -5.79
C SER A 141 15.61 -17.00 -5.30
N ILE A 142 14.31 -16.74 -5.43
CA ILE A 142 13.69 -15.49 -4.96
C ILE A 142 13.85 -15.35 -3.44
N LYS A 143 13.56 -16.42 -2.69
CA LYS A 143 13.72 -16.44 -1.24
C LYS A 143 15.15 -16.18 -0.80
N SER A 144 16.13 -16.84 -1.44
CA SER A 144 17.54 -16.64 -1.16
C SER A 144 17.99 -15.20 -1.41
N ARG A 145 17.51 -14.60 -2.51
CA ARG A 145 17.82 -13.21 -2.85
C ARG A 145 17.24 -12.21 -1.84
N ILE A 146 16.03 -12.43 -1.36
CA ILE A 146 15.42 -11.63 -0.29
C ILE A 146 16.27 -11.69 1.00
N ILE A 147 16.73 -12.89 1.39
CA ILE A 147 17.58 -13.07 2.56
C ILE A 147 18.92 -12.36 2.39
N GLU A 148 19.54 -12.50 1.23
CA GLU A 148 20.80 -11.82 0.90
C GLU A 148 20.69 -10.31 1.06
N ILE A 149 19.64 -9.68 0.47
CA ILE A 149 19.43 -8.23 0.57
C ILE A 149 19.18 -7.82 2.03
N ASN A 150 18.33 -8.56 2.77
CA ASN A 150 18.03 -8.23 4.16
C ASN A 150 19.27 -8.32 5.07
N ASN A 151 20.20 -9.23 4.79
CA ASN A 151 21.43 -9.40 5.57
C ASN A 151 22.42 -8.25 5.40
N LYS A 152 22.23 -7.39 4.39
CA LYS A 152 23.07 -6.17 4.22
C LYS A 152 22.81 -5.10 5.29
N GLY A 153 21.68 -5.16 5.99
CA GLY A 153 21.34 -4.21 7.05
C GLY A 153 21.31 -2.76 6.52
N TYR A 154 22.20 -1.91 7.03
CA TYR A 154 22.27 -0.48 6.63
C TYR A 154 22.92 -0.24 5.26
N ASP A 155 23.57 -1.24 4.67
CA ASP A 155 24.23 -1.13 3.36
C ASP A 155 23.30 -1.40 2.17
N ILE A 156 21.99 -1.54 2.42
CA ILE A 156 20.97 -1.72 1.38
C ILE A 156 20.86 -0.45 0.54
N THR A 157 21.06 -0.58 -0.76
CA THR A 157 20.88 0.53 -1.71
C THR A 157 19.41 0.83 -1.96
N ASN A 158 19.10 2.05 -2.45
CA ASN A 158 17.73 2.42 -2.85
C ASN A 158 17.16 1.48 -3.93
N LYS A 159 18.01 1.05 -4.88
CA LYS A 159 17.62 0.09 -5.91
C LYS A 159 17.24 -1.26 -5.31
N GLU A 160 18.00 -1.77 -4.35
CA GLU A 160 17.69 -3.02 -3.65
C GLU A 160 16.45 -2.90 -2.78
N THR A 161 16.19 -1.75 -2.18
CA THR A 161 14.94 -1.50 -1.44
C THR A 161 13.71 -1.62 -2.34
N SER A 162 13.74 -1.01 -3.53
CA SER A 162 12.66 -1.13 -4.52
C SER A 162 12.53 -2.57 -5.03
N LEU A 163 13.65 -3.22 -5.35
CA LEU A 163 13.69 -4.62 -5.78
C LEU A 163 13.12 -5.55 -4.72
N LEU A 164 13.38 -5.30 -3.43
CA LEU A 164 12.90 -6.14 -2.33
C LEU A 164 11.36 -6.23 -2.30
N GLU A 165 10.65 -5.13 -2.58
CA GLU A 165 9.19 -5.14 -2.65
C GLU A 165 8.69 -6.01 -3.82
N THR A 166 9.34 -5.93 -4.96
CA THR A 166 9.01 -6.75 -6.14
C THR A 166 9.34 -8.24 -5.90
N LEU A 167 10.48 -8.53 -5.25
CA LEU A 167 10.84 -9.90 -4.87
C LEU A 167 9.85 -10.53 -3.88
N LYS A 168 9.39 -9.78 -2.88
CA LYS A 168 8.37 -10.27 -1.93
C LYS A 168 7.08 -10.67 -2.64
N LEU A 169 6.63 -9.84 -3.59
CA LEU A 169 5.43 -10.17 -4.36
C LEU A 169 5.67 -11.32 -5.35
N SER A 170 6.87 -11.42 -5.92
CA SER A 170 7.27 -12.57 -6.76
C SER A 170 7.29 -13.86 -5.96
N LEU A 171 7.78 -13.82 -4.71
CA LEU A 171 7.75 -14.96 -3.80
C LEU A 171 6.31 -15.42 -3.50
N GLU A 172 5.42 -14.47 -3.23
CA GLU A 172 4.00 -14.75 -3.04
C GLU A 172 3.38 -15.35 -4.32
N ALA A 173 3.65 -14.76 -5.48
CA ALA A 173 3.14 -15.25 -6.77
C ALA A 173 3.55 -16.70 -7.02
N THR A 174 4.84 -17.03 -6.84
CA THR A 174 5.33 -18.40 -7.03
C THR A 174 4.78 -19.37 -5.98
N ALA A 175 4.58 -18.94 -4.72
CA ALA A 175 3.92 -19.76 -3.70
C ALA A 175 2.45 -20.06 -4.05
N ARG A 176 1.81 -19.23 -4.87
CA ARG A 176 0.45 -19.41 -5.37
C ARG A 176 0.38 -20.13 -6.73
N GLY A 177 1.50 -20.68 -7.21
CA GLY A 177 1.57 -21.46 -8.45
C GLY A 177 1.79 -20.65 -9.72
N ILE A 178 2.06 -19.35 -9.64
CA ILE A 178 2.47 -18.54 -10.79
C ILE A 178 3.91 -18.87 -11.17
N ILE A 179 4.18 -19.01 -12.44
CA ILE A 179 5.50 -19.32 -13.00
C ILE A 179 5.99 -18.12 -13.80
N PHE A 180 7.23 -17.71 -13.56
CA PHE A 180 7.90 -16.75 -14.44
C PHE A 180 8.59 -17.52 -15.58
N GLY A 181 8.07 -17.35 -16.79
CA GLY A 181 8.58 -17.99 -17.99
C GLY A 181 9.81 -17.29 -18.56
N ASN A 182 10.36 -17.88 -19.60
CA ASN A 182 11.49 -17.31 -20.34
C ASN A 182 11.03 -16.17 -21.26
N LEU A 183 11.99 -15.30 -21.60
CA LEU A 183 11.83 -14.42 -22.74
C LEU A 183 11.63 -15.24 -24.00
N ASP A 184 10.64 -14.87 -24.79
CA ASP A 184 10.30 -15.51 -26.05
C ASP A 184 10.18 -14.45 -27.15
N LEU A 185 10.99 -14.59 -28.21
CA LEU A 185 11.01 -13.60 -29.27
C LEU A 185 9.64 -13.43 -29.94
N MET A 186 8.83 -14.49 -30.00
CA MET A 186 7.51 -14.48 -30.63
C MET A 186 6.38 -14.12 -29.70
N LYS A 187 6.47 -14.45 -28.40
CA LYS A 187 5.40 -14.27 -27.42
C LYS A 187 5.60 -13.03 -26.53
N SER A 188 6.85 -12.66 -26.21
CA SER A 188 7.12 -11.48 -25.37
C SER A 188 6.63 -10.19 -25.99
N ASP A 189 6.02 -9.34 -25.20
CA ASP A 189 5.65 -7.96 -25.58
C ASP A 189 6.81 -6.99 -25.28
N ALA A 190 6.71 -5.75 -25.74
CA ALA A 190 7.74 -4.76 -25.45
C ALA A 190 7.78 -4.37 -23.97
N LYS A 191 6.61 -4.23 -23.32
CA LYS A 191 6.46 -3.61 -21.98
C LYS A 191 5.63 -4.43 -21.01
N ASN A 192 4.71 -5.28 -21.50
CA ASN A 192 3.72 -5.93 -20.66
C ASN A 192 4.00 -7.43 -20.55
N PHE A 193 3.93 -7.96 -19.34
CA PHE A 193 3.91 -9.41 -19.16
C PHE A 193 2.71 -10.01 -19.90
N GLN A 194 2.95 -11.09 -20.61
CA GLN A 194 1.91 -11.88 -21.27
C GLN A 194 1.60 -13.10 -20.41
N ILE A 195 0.39 -13.62 -20.53
CA ILE A 195 0.00 -14.87 -19.86
C ILE A 195 0.02 -15.96 -20.93
N ALA A 196 0.75 -17.03 -20.68
CA ALA A 196 0.79 -18.19 -21.59
C ALA A 196 -0.55 -18.94 -21.60
N ASP A 197 -0.70 -19.86 -22.54
CA ASP A 197 -1.94 -20.64 -22.74
C ASP A 197 -2.32 -21.52 -21.54
N ASP A 198 -1.34 -21.85 -20.69
CA ASP A 198 -1.56 -22.59 -19.42
C ASP A 198 -2.28 -21.76 -18.34
N GLY A 199 -2.41 -20.46 -18.53
CA GLY A 199 -3.08 -19.53 -17.61
C GLY A 199 -2.32 -19.19 -16.34
N ILE A 200 -1.10 -19.72 -16.14
CA ILE A 200 -0.29 -19.53 -14.92
C ILE A 200 1.14 -19.04 -15.19
N THR A 201 1.66 -19.24 -16.40
CA THR A 201 3.00 -18.79 -16.78
C THR A 201 2.97 -17.36 -17.28
N LEU A 202 3.77 -16.50 -16.67
CA LEU A 202 3.95 -15.10 -17.05
C LEU A 202 5.19 -14.98 -17.94
N ILE A 203 5.00 -14.63 -19.20
CA ILE A 203 6.06 -14.40 -20.18
C ILE A 203 6.56 -12.96 -20.01
N PRO A 204 7.85 -12.75 -19.67
CA PRO A 204 8.36 -11.41 -19.40
C PRO A 204 8.48 -10.58 -20.69
N PRO A 205 8.31 -9.26 -20.61
CA PRO A 205 8.51 -8.36 -21.73
C PRO A 205 10.00 -8.13 -22.01
N PHE A 206 10.35 -7.68 -23.22
CA PHE A 206 11.74 -7.36 -23.57
C PHE A 206 12.36 -6.30 -22.67
N ARG A 207 11.57 -5.37 -22.15
CA ARG A 207 12.01 -4.27 -21.29
C ARG A 207 12.61 -4.72 -19.93
N VAL A 208 12.42 -5.98 -19.51
CA VAL A 208 13.09 -6.52 -18.31
C VAL A 208 14.57 -6.84 -18.51
N ILE A 209 15.04 -6.83 -19.75
CA ILE A 209 16.46 -7.05 -20.05
C ILE A 209 17.24 -5.82 -19.61
N ASP A 210 18.23 -6.02 -18.75
CA ASP A 210 19.10 -4.94 -18.29
C ASP A 210 19.75 -4.20 -19.48
N GLY A 211 19.66 -2.88 -19.44
CA GLY A 211 20.19 -2.02 -20.52
C GLY A 211 19.32 -1.91 -21.78
N LEU A 212 18.24 -2.70 -21.90
CA LEU A 212 17.34 -2.59 -23.04
C LEU A 212 16.32 -1.47 -22.86
N GLY A 213 16.51 -0.35 -23.56
CA GLY A 213 15.60 0.80 -23.50
C GLY A 213 14.24 0.51 -24.12
N GLY A 214 13.20 1.26 -23.70
CA GLY A 214 11.81 1.07 -24.16
C GLY A 214 11.65 1.23 -25.68
N THR A 215 12.43 2.13 -26.32
CA THR A 215 12.41 2.35 -27.78
C THR A 215 12.90 1.12 -28.52
N VAL A 216 13.97 0.49 -28.03
CA VAL A 216 14.53 -0.73 -28.63
C VAL A 216 13.56 -1.89 -28.47
N ALA A 217 12.96 -2.07 -27.26
CA ALA A 217 11.94 -3.08 -27.02
C ALA A 217 10.75 -2.95 -27.99
N GLN A 218 10.27 -1.72 -28.20
CA GLN A 218 9.21 -1.44 -29.18
C GLN A 218 9.62 -1.73 -30.61
N SER A 219 10.89 -1.44 -30.98
CA SER A 219 11.42 -1.75 -32.32
C SER A 219 11.45 -3.25 -32.58
N ILE A 220 11.90 -4.05 -31.62
CA ILE A 220 11.87 -5.51 -31.67
C ILE A 220 10.43 -6.00 -31.91
N GLN A 221 9.48 -5.51 -31.13
CA GLN A 221 8.07 -5.91 -31.23
C GLN A 221 7.45 -5.52 -32.59
N LYS A 222 7.82 -4.36 -33.18
CA LYS A 222 7.37 -3.95 -34.51
C LYS A 222 7.94 -4.83 -35.62
N LYS A 223 9.23 -5.18 -35.52
CA LYS A 223 9.88 -6.05 -36.50
C LYS A 223 9.32 -7.47 -36.46
N LYS A 224 9.06 -8.00 -35.26
CA LYS A 224 8.41 -9.31 -35.06
C LYS A 224 7.08 -9.44 -35.81
N LYS A 225 6.27 -8.37 -35.86
CA LYS A 225 4.99 -8.36 -36.58
C LYS A 225 5.13 -8.36 -38.09
N LYS A 226 6.33 -8.03 -38.64
CA LYS A 226 6.56 -7.86 -40.06
C LYS A 226 7.36 -9.01 -40.73
N HIS A 227 8.13 -9.74 -39.92
CA HIS A 227 9.03 -10.78 -40.44
C HIS A 227 9.03 -11.99 -39.50
N ASP A 228 8.93 -13.19 -40.05
CA ASP A 228 9.32 -14.39 -39.34
C ASP A 228 10.84 -14.35 -39.15
N PHE A 229 11.30 -14.35 -37.92
CA PHE A 229 12.71 -14.44 -37.61
C PHE A 229 13.19 -15.85 -38.01
N ILE A 230 13.96 -15.94 -39.08
CA ILE A 230 14.63 -17.18 -39.46
C ILE A 230 15.87 -17.28 -38.55
N SER A 231 16.01 -18.39 -37.85
CA SER A 231 17.23 -18.76 -37.15
C SER A 231 18.40 -18.80 -38.12
N ILE A 232 19.49 -18.09 -37.81
CA ILE A 232 20.77 -18.27 -38.51
C ILE A 232 21.47 -19.49 -37.92
#